data_76321f54ac0ff11ccf6b04ca90ec8b1c
#
_entry.id   76321f54ac0ff11ccf6b04ca90ec8b1c
#
_cell.length_a   1.000
_cell.length_b   1.000
_cell.length_c   1.000
_cell.angle_alpha   90.00
_cell.angle_beta   90.00
_cell.angle_gamma   90.00
#
_symmetry.space_group_name_H-M   'P 1'
#
loop_
_entity.id
_entity.type
_entity.pdbx_description
1 polymer ?
#
loop_
_entity_poly.entity_id
_entity_poly.type
_entity_poly.pdbx_seq_one_letter_code
_entity_poly.pdbx_strand_id
1 'polypeptide(L)'
;MQNPQNLIWIDLEMTGLNPDTDVIIEMATIVTDSNLNTLAEGPVIAIHHSDAVLAGMDEWNTRQHGGSGLTQRVRDSRIDMAEAEAQTIAFLEQWVPKGKSPICGNSICQDRRFLARHMKALDNYFHYRNLDVSTLKELAARWAPEVRDSFQKGSTHLALDDIRESIAELQHYRKHFIKF
;
A
#
# COMPACT_ATOMS: atom_id res chain seq x y z
N MET A 1 20.49 -3.11 8.01
CA MET A 1 20.88 -1.94 8.84
C MET A 1 19.93 -0.81 8.52
N GLN A 2 19.32 -0.20 9.55
CA GLN A 2 18.41 0.94 9.36
C GLN A 2 19.08 2.09 8.60
N ASN A 3 18.32 2.71 7.68
CA ASN A 3 18.76 3.90 6.96
C ASN A 3 17.60 4.92 6.89
N PRO A 4 17.79 6.17 7.34
CA PRO A 4 16.74 7.20 7.29
C PRO A 4 16.36 7.65 5.87
N GLN A 5 17.11 7.27 4.85
CA GLN A 5 16.82 7.55 3.44
C GLN A 5 16.01 6.44 2.77
N ASN A 6 15.80 5.29 3.43
CA ASN A 6 14.97 4.24 2.88
C ASN A 6 13.50 4.68 2.85
N LEU A 7 12.76 4.15 1.88
CA LEU A 7 11.34 4.45 1.64
C LEU A 7 10.48 3.25 2.01
N ILE A 8 9.38 3.52 2.70
CA ILE A 8 8.38 2.50 3.06
C ILE A 8 7.20 2.62 2.09
N TRP A 9 6.98 1.55 1.35
CA TRP A 9 5.84 1.36 0.46
C TRP A 9 4.81 0.49 1.12
N ILE A 10 3.55 0.85 1.03
CA ILE A 10 2.44 0.10 1.61
C ILE A 10 1.25 0.13 0.67
N ASP A 11 0.49 -0.94 0.68
CA ASP A 11 -0.80 -1.04 0.03
C ASP A 11 -1.77 -1.79 0.93
N LEU A 12 -3.02 -1.36 0.95
CA LEU A 12 -4.09 -1.93 1.75
C LEU A 12 -5.24 -2.37 0.85
N GLU A 13 -5.81 -3.54 1.15
CA GLU A 13 -7.12 -3.92 0.66
C GLU A 13 -8.16 -3.69 1.75
N MET A 14 -9.30 -3.14 1.39
CA MET A 14 -10.37 -2.77 2.31
C MET A 14 -11.72 -3.29 1.85
N THR A 15 -12.69 -3.32 2.75
CA THR A 15 -14.08 -3.70 2.42
C THR A 15 -14.83 -2.64 1.61
N GLY A 16 -14.29 -1.42 1.54
CA GLY A 16 -14.83 -0.28 0.82
C GLY A 16 -13.94 0.95 1.00
N LEU A 17 -14.43 2.14 0.69
CA LEU A 17 -13.63 3.37 0.66
C LEU A 17 -13.89 4.34 1.82
N ASN A 18 -14.80 4.02 2.72
CA ASN A 18 -15.12 4.87 3.86
C ASN A 18 -14.48 4.34 5.15
N PRO A 19 -13.41 4.96 5.68
CA PRO A 19 -12.71 4.47 6.87
C PRO A 19 -13.54 4.47 8.16
N ASP A 20 -14.71 5.13 8.18
CA ASP A 20 -15.61 5.10 9.33
C ASP A 20 -16.52 3.87 9.37
N THR A 21 -16.76 3.23 8.24
CA THR A 21 -17.65 2.07 8.10
C THR A 21 -16.94 0.83 7.55
N ASP A 22 -15.85 1.03 6.82
CA ASP A 22 -15.09 -0.02 6.19
C ASP A 22 -13.82 -0.37 6.98
N VAL A 23 -13.28 -1.54 6.74
CA VAL A 23 -12.13 -2.08 7.46
C VAL A 23 -11.03 -2.55 6.53
N ILE A 24 -9.80 -2.61 7.04
CA ILE A 24 -8.65 -3.18 6.34
C ILE A 24 -8.74 -4.70 6.41
N ILE A 25 -8.63 -5.37 5.28
CA ILE A 25 -8.70 -6.84 5.16
C ILE A 25 -7.37 -7.47 4.71
N GLU A 26 -6.49 -6.71 4.05
CA GLU A 26 -5.13 -7.13 3.75
C GLU A 26 -4.20 -5.93 3.80
N MET A 27 -2.94 -6.18 4.13
CA MET A 27 -1.87 -5.20 4.03
C MET A 27 -0.56 -5.84 3.59
N ALA A 28 0.21 -5.10 2.81
CA ALA A 28 1.54 -5.49 2.39
C ALA A 28 2.50 -4.30 2.47
N THR A 29 3.79 -4.56 2.65
CA THR A 29 4.83 -3.53 2.68
C THR A 29 6.06 -3.96 1.91
N ILE A 30 6.73 -3.00 1.29
CA ILE A 30 8.07 -3.15 0.71
C ILE A 30 8.94 -2.00 1.21
N VAL A 31 10.20 -2.27 1.46
CA VAL A 31 11.20 -1.22 1.73
C VAL A 31 12.14 -1.13 0.54
N THR A 32 12.36 0.08 0.04
CA THR A 32 13.37 0.38 -0.97
C THR A 32 14.44 1.32 -0.40
N ASP A 33 15.59 1.37 -1.07
CA ASP A 33 16.52 2.48 -0.89
C ASP A 33 15.98 3.76 -1.58
N SER A 34 16.73 4.87 -1.47
CA SER A 34 16.39 6.14 -2.13
C SER A 34 16.47 6.09 -3.67
N ASN A 35 17.08 5.04 -4.23
CA ASN A 35 17.16 4.81 -5.67
C ASN A 35 16.06 3.88 -6.20
N LEU A 36 15.12 3.49 -5.33
CA LEU A 36 14.00 2.59 -5.62
C LEU A 36 14.43 1.13 -5.85
N ASN A 37 15.61 0.72 -5.36
CA ASN A 37 15.99 -0.68 -5.32
C ASN A 37 15.29 -1.35 -4.12
N THR A 38 14.60 -2.45 -4.35
CA THR A 38 13.95 -3.22 -3.29
C THR A 38 15.01 -3.80 -2.35
N LEU A 39 14.90 -3.49 -1.06
CA LEU A 39 15.78 -3.99 -0.01
C LEU A 39 15.15 -5.18 0.72
N ALA A 40 13.85 -5.12 0.96
CA ALA A 40 13.09 -6.17 1.64
C ALA A 40 11.60 -6.09 1.32
N GLU A 41 10.98 -7.25 1.26
CA GLU A 41 9.53 -7.41 1.23
C GLU A 41 9.06 -7.81 2.62
N GLY A 42 8.08 -7.09 3.14
CA GLY A 42 7.49 -7.36 4.44
C GLY A 42 6.43 -8.47 4.39
N PRO A 43 5.82 -8.76 5.51
CA PRO A 43 4.74 -9.73 5.55
C PRO A 43 3.54 -9.23 4.73
N VAL A 44 2.90 -10.15 4.00
CA VAL A 44 1.58 -9.94 3.41
C VAL A 44 0.57 -10.53 4.40
N ILE A 45 -0.26 -9.69 4.99
CA ILE A 45 -1.11 -10.07 6.11
C ILE A 45 -2.59 -9.93 5.71
N ALA A 46 -3.29 -11.05 5.59
CA ALA A 46 -4.75 -11.06 5.61
C ALA A 46 -5.24 -10.92 7.06
N ILE A 47 -6.10 -9.95 7.30
CA ILE A 47 -6.61 -9.62 8.63
C ILE A 47 -7.97 -10.29 8.82
N HIS A 48 -8.12 -11.05 9.92
CA HIS A 48 -9.35 -11.76 10.20
C HIS A 48 -10.53 -10.82 10.45
N HIS A 49 -11.62 -11.07 9.77
CA HIS A 49 -12.93 -10.46 10.02
C HIS A 49 -14.05 -11.50 9.92
N SER A 50 -15.15 -11.22 10.62
CA SER A 50 -16.32 -12.08 10.60
C SER A 50 -17.04 -12.10 9.23
N ASP A 51 -17.79 -13.17 8.97
CA ASP A 51 -18.62 -13.24 7.76
C ASP A 51 -19.63 -12.09 7.65
N ALA A 52 -20.11 -11.56 8.77
CA ALA A 52 -21.00 -10.40 8.78
C ALA A 52 -20.33 -9.13 8.22
N VAL A 53 -19.05 -8.91 8.54
CA VAL A 53 -18.27 -7.80 7.99
C VAL A 53 -18.06 -7.99 6.49
N LEU A 54 -17.67 -9.18 6.07
CA LEU A 54 -17.43 -9.48 4.66
C LEU A 54 -18.72 -9.43 3.81
N ALA A 55 -19.85 -9.82 4.38
CA ALA A 55 -21.16 -9.71 3.72
C ALA A 55 -21.64 -8.25 3.53
N GLY A 56 -21.04 -7.30 4.26
CA GLY A 56 -21.32 -5.87 4.11
C GLY A 56 -20.64 -5.21 2.91
N MET A 57 -19.71 -5.89 2.23
CA MET A 57 -19.07 -5.39 1.02
C MET A 57 -20.07 -5.18 -0.12
N ASP A 58 -19.84 -4.13 -0.92
CA ASP A 58 -20.60 -3.95 -2.16
C ASP A 58 -20.30 -5.06 -3.19
N GLU A 59 -21.03 -5.05 -4.30
CA GLU A 59 -20.91 -6.08 -5.34
C GLU A 59 -19.53 -6.08 -5.99
N TRP A 60 -18.93 -4.90 -6.17
CA TRP A 60 -17.60 -4.78 -6.78
C TRP A 60 -16.52 -5.40 -5.87
N ASN A 61 -16.47 -4.98 -4.59
CA ASN A 61 -15.51 -5.50 -3.60
C ASN A 61 -15.70 -7.01 -3.37
N THR A 62 -16.95 -7.48 -3.28
CA THR A 62 -17.27 -8.90 -3.12
C THR A 62 -16.71 -9.73 -4.28
N ARG A 63 -16.91 -9.27 -5.52
CA ARG A 63 -16.40 -9.95 -6.71
C ARG A 63 -14.88 -9.90 -6.78
N GLN A 64 -14.28 -8.72 -6.53
CA GLN A 64 -12.85 -8.50 -6.62
C GLN A 64 -12.08 -9.35 -5.60
N HIS A 65 -12.45 -9.26 -4.33
CA HIS A 65 -11.79 -9.99 -3.25
C HIS A 65 -12.11 -11.48 -3.26
N GLY A 66 -13.30 -11.87 -3.74
CA GLY A 66 -13.65 -13.27 -3.97
C GLY A 66 -12.83 -13.88 -5.11
N GLY A 67 -12.67 -13.15 -6.22
CA GLY A 67 -11.91 -13.60 -7.39
C GLY A 67 -10.41 -13.75 -7.13
N SER A 68 -9.82 -12.90 -6.30
CA SER A 68 -8.41 -12.98 -5.88
C SER A 68 -8.16 -14.01 -4.76
N GLY A 69 -9.22 -14.61 -4.19
CA GLY A 69 -9.14 -15.52 -3.05
C GLY A 69 -8.90 -14.82 -1.71
N LEU A 70 -8.86 -13.48 -1.68
CA LEU A 70 -8.62 -12.71 -0.46
C LEU A 70 -9.71 -12.95 0.59
N THR A 71 -10.98 -12.99 0.19
CA THR A 71 -12.10 -13.26 1.10
C THR A 71 -11.90 -14.55 1.89
N GLN A 72 -11.41 -15.61 1.25
CA GLN A 72 -11.13 -16.88 1.94
C GLN A 72 -9.93 -16.76 2.87
N ARG A 73 -8.85 -16.08 2.44
CA ARG A 73 -7.67 -15.83 3.29
C ARG A 73 -8.01 -15.02 4.55
N VAL A 74 -8.92 -14.06 4.43
CA VAL A 74 -9.43 -13.25 5.57
C VAL A 74 -10.20 -14.13 6.56
N ARG A 75 -11.06 -15.05 6.08
CA ARG A 75 -11.78 -16.00 6.93
C ARG A 75 -10.85 -16.95 7.69
N ASP A 76 -9.84 -17.46 6.99
CA ASP A 76 -8.91 -18.46 7.52
C ASP A 76 -7.81 -17.84 8.40
N SER A 77 -7.62 -16.54 8.30
CA SER A 77 -6.63 -15.82 9.10
C SER A 77 -7.01 -15.85 10.59
N ARG A 78 -5.96 -15.85 11.42
CA ARG A 78 -6.07 -15.70 12.87
C ARG A 78 -5.46 -14.39 13.37
N ILE A 79 -4.97 -13.57 12.44
CA ILE A 79 -4.31 -12.29 12.73
C ILE A 79 -5.39 -11.22 12.77
N ASP A 80 -5.52 -10.56 13.89
CA ASP A 80 -6.39 -9.39 14.02
C ASP A 80 -5.69 -8.09 13.61
N MET A 81 -6.40 -6.98 13.67
CA MET A 81 -5.90 -5.66 13.29
C MET A 81 -4.69 -5.23 14.12
N ALA A 82 -4.70 -5.49 15.43
CA ALA A 82 -3.62 -5.09 16.34
C ALA A 82 -2.35 -5.93 16.09
N GLU A 83 -2.51 -7.22 15.85
CA GLU A 83 -1.40 -8.11 15.52
C GLU A 83 -0.78 -7.75 14.16
N ALA A 84 -1.61 -7.43 13.15
CA ALA A 84 -1.15 -7.00 11.83
C ALA A 84 -0.33 -5.70 11.93
N GLU A 85 -0.81 -4.72 12.70
CA GLU A 85 -0.09 -3.47 12.98
C GLU A 85 1.26 -3.75 13.64
N ALA A 86 1.29 -4.59 14.68
CA ALA A 86 2.51 -4.91 15.42
C ALA A 86 3.55 -5.64 14.56
N GLN A 87 3.13 -6.64 13.77
CA GLN A 87 4.03 -7.37 12.86
C GLN A 87 4.62 -6.46 11.80
N THR A 88 3.82 -5.56 11.24
CA THR A 88 4.28 -4.61 10.24
C THR A 88 5.30 -3.63 10.82
N ILE A 89 5.04 -3.06 11.99
CA ILE A 89 6.00 -2.17 12.67
C ILE A 89 7.30 -2.90 12.97
N ALA A 90 7.24 -4.14 13.51
CA ALA A 90 8.42 -4.93 13.81
C ALA A 90 9.29 -5.23 12.58
N PHE A 91 8.68 -5.40 11.41
CA PHE A 91 9.41 -5.50 10.14
C PHE A 91 10.06 -4.16 9.77
N LEU A 92 9.32 -3.05 9.82
CA LEU A 92 9.81 -1.74 9.41
C LEU A 92 10.96 -1.23 10.28
N GLU A 93 10.95 -1.53 11.58
CA GLU A 93 12.00 -1.17 12.53
C GLU A 93 13.37 -1.72 12.17
N GLN A 94 13.44 -2.78 11.39
CA GLN A 94 14.71 -3.35 10.94
C GLN A 94 15.36 -2.51 9.83
N TRP A 95 14.59 -1.70 9.10
CA TRP A 95 15.00 -1.04 7.87
C TRP A 95 14.97 0.47 7.90
N VAL A 96 14.03 1.07 8.61
CA VAL A 96 13.80 2.52 8.59
C VAL A 96 13.53 3.03 10.00
N PRO A 97 14.22 4.06 10.48
CA PRO A 97 13.88 4.67 11.76
C PRO A 97 12.51 5.34 11.71
N LYS A 98 11.77 5.26 12.83
CA LYS A 98 10.45 5.91 12.98
C LYS A 98 10.48 7.39 12.58
N GLY A 99 9.48 7.84 11.86
CA GLY A 99 9.28 9.24 11.47
C GLY A 99 10.19 9.72 10.32
N LYS A 100 10.91 8.82 9.64
CA LYS A 100 11.84 9.21 8.57
C LYS A 100 11.27 9.03 7.17
N SER A 101 10.67 7.89 6.88
CA SER A 101 10.06 7.68 5.57
C SER A 101 8.70 8.34 5.44
N PRO A 102 8.40 9.04 4.33
CA PRO A 102 7.02 9.30 3.96
C PRO A 102 6.29 7.95 3.76
N ILE A 103 4.97 7.97 3.76
CA ILE A 103 4.19 6.83 3.28
C ILE A 103 4.15 6.87 1.75
N CYS A 104 4.56 5.78 1.08
CA CYS A 104 4.72 5.72 -0.37
C CYS A 104 3.73 4.75 -1.01
N GLY A 105 3.15 5.15 -2.14
CA GLY A 105 2.22 4.33 -2.94
C GLY A 105 1.47 5.12 -3.99
N ASN A 106 0.52 4.48 -4.66
CA ASN A 106 -0.42 5.12 -5.57
C ASN A 106 -1.70 5.49 -4.82
N SER A 107 -2.16 6.74 -4.94
CA SER A 107 -3.33 7.27 -4.22
C SER A 107 -3.24 7.01 -2.71
N ILE A 108 -2.04 7.05 -2.20
CA ILE A 108 -1.67 6.58 -0.85
C ILE A 108 -2.38 7.35 0.28
N CYS A 109 -2.94 8.51 -0.02
CA CYS A 109 -3.78 9.25 0.92
C CYS A 109 -5.02 8.45 1.35
N GLN A 110 -5.54 7.56 0.51
CA GLN A 110 -6.67 6.69 0.86
C GLN A 110 -6.25 5.65 1.91
N ASP A 111 -5.14 4.95 1.68
CA ASP A 111 -4.57 4.01 2.63
C ASP A 111 -4.26 4.70 3.96
N ARG A 112 -3.66 5.89 3.90
CA ARG A 112 -3.34 6.66 5.09
C ARG A 112 -4.56 7.01 5.95
N ARG A 113 -5.71 7.30 5.34
CA ARG A 113 -6.96 7.56 6.08
C ARG A 113 -7.40 6.33 6.89
N PHE A 114 -7.24 5.14 6.32
CA PHE A 114 -7.53 3.88 7.01
C PHE A 114 -6.54 3.62 8.14
N LEU A 115 -5.24 3.83 7.92
CA LEU A 115 -4.24 3.71 8.98
C LEU A 115 -4.51 4.68 10.12
N ALA A 116 -4.78 5.95 9.83
CA ALA A 116 -5.08 6.95 10.85
C ALA A 116 -6.32 6.60 11.69
N ARG A 117 -7.28 5.89 11.10
CA ARG A 117 -8.50 5.44 11.78
C ARG A 117 -8.31 4.16 12.58
N HIS A 118 -7.62 3.18 11.99
CA HIS A 118 -7.60 1.79 12.48
C HIS A 118 -6.25 1.35 13.06
N MET A 119 -5.13 1.95 12.61
CA MET A 119 -3.76 1.55 12.97
C MET A 119 -2.91 2.79 13.31
N LYS A 120 -3.24 3.46 14.39
CA LYS A 120 -2.61 4.74 14.77
C LYS A 120 -1.12 4.63 15.05
N ALA A 121 -0.64 3.52 15.57
CA ALA A 121 0.77 3.32 15.85
C ALA A 121 1.56 3.23 14.54
N LEU A 122 1.02 2.55 13.53
CA LEU A 122 1.62 2.45 12.20
C LEU A 122 1.53 3.78 11.44
N ASP A 123 0.41 4.50 11.49
CA ASP A 123 0.31 5.85 10.89
C ASP A 123 1.37 6.79 11.49
N ASN A 124 1.56 6.75 12.80
CA ASN A 124 2.58 7.53 13.52
C ASN A 124 4.02 7.02 13.30
N TYR A 125 4.20 5.87 12.65
CA TYR A 125 5.52 5.37 12.28
C TYR A 125 6.09 6.11 11.08
N PHE A 126 5.23 6.54 10.15
CA PHE A 126 5.62 7.31 8.98
C PHE A 126 5.92 8.78 9.33
N HIS A 127 6.69 9.41 8.46
CA HIS A 127 6.73 10.88 8.40
C HIS A 127 5.35 11.41 7.98
N TYR A 128 4.99 12.65 8.35
CA TYR A 128 3.68 13.23 8.02
C TYR A 128 3.41 13.42 6.52
N ARG A 129 4.46 13.39 5.68
CA ARG A 129 4.34 13.55 4.23
C ARG A 129 3.99 12.25 3.52
N ASN A 130 3.34 12.40 2.36
CA ASN A 130 3.07 11.32 1.44
C ASN A 130 4.02 11.42 0.22
N LEU A 131 4.46 10.27 -0.28
CA LEU A 131 5.06 10.15 -1.61
C LEU A 131 4.03 9.42 -2.48
N ASP A 132 3.21 10.20 -3.18
CA ASP A 132 2.10 9.67 -3.98
C ASP A 132 2.47 9.65 -5.46
N VAL A 133 2.68 8.45 -6.00
CA VAL A 133 3.02 8.25 -7.42
C VAL A 133 1.90 8.72 -8.33
N SER A 134 0.64 8.66 -7.89
CA SER A 134 -0.50 9.16 -8.66
C SER A 134 -0.42 10.64 -8.97
N THR A 135 0.28 11.43 -8.15
CA THR A 135 0.55 12.85 -8.46
C THR A 135 1.35 13.00 -9.76
N LEU A 136 2.40 12.19 -9.93
CA LEU A 136 3.20 12.20 -11.17
C LEU A 136 2.39 11.67 -12.35
N LYS A 137 1.57 10.66 -12.15
CA LYS A 137 0.65 10.14 -13.17
C LYS A 137 -0.32 11.21 -13.66
N GLU A 138 -0.92 11.99 -12.75
CA GLU A 138 -1.80 13.10 -13.07
C GLU A 138 -1.09 14.22 -13.86
N LEU A 139 0.16 14.54 -13.49
CA LEU A 139 0.98 15.52 -14.19
C LEU A 139 1.41 14.99 -15.58
N ALA A 140 1.86 13.75 -15.66
CA ALA A 140 2.22 13.13 -16.93
C ALA A 140 1.03 13.05 -17.89
N ALA A 141 -0.17 12.75 -17.39
CA ALA A 141 -1.38 12.74 -18.22
C ALA A 141 -1.66 14.09 -18.90
N ARG A 142 -1.25 15.21 -18.30
CA ARG A 142 -1.47 16.57 -18.80
C ARG A 142 -0.33 17.11 -19.62
N TRP A 143 0.91 16.77 -19.27
CA TRP A 143 2.11 17.41 -19.80
C TRP A 143 2.92 16.50 -20.72
N ALA A 144 2.78 15.17 -20.59
CA ALA A 144 3.47 14.17 -21.38
C ALA A 144 2.63 12.88 -21.47
N PRO A 145 1.45 12.92 -22.13
CA PRO A 145 0.54 11.78 -22.17
C PRO A 145 1.19 10.51 -22.75
N GLU A 146 2.13 10.66 -23.68
CA GLU A 146 2.90 9.56 -24.25
C GLU A 146 3.75 8.83 -23.22
N VAL A 147 4.26 9.55 -22.22
CA VAL A 147 5.03 8.94 -21.12
C VAL A 147 4.08 8.14 -20.21
N ARG A 148 2.92 8.70 -19.86
CA ARG A 148 1.93 7.98 -19.06
C ARG A 148 1.46 6.70 -19.76
N ASP A 149 1.13 6.79 -21.05
CA ASP A 149 0.54 5.69 -21.82
C ASP A 149 1.56 4.59 -22.15
N SER A 150 2.85 4.89 -22.08
CA SER A 150 3.92 3.90 -22.26
C SER A 150 4.15 2.99 -21.05
N PHE A 151 3.59 3.32 -19.88
CA PHE A 151 3.62 2.46 -18.70
C PHE A 151 2.34 1.62 -18.62
N GLN A 152 2.48 0.30 -18.70
CA GLN A 152 1.35 -0.64 -18.58
C GLN A 152 1.41 -1.33 -17.23
N LYS A 153 0.30 -1.30 -16.50
CA LYS A 153 0.12 -2.05 -15.27
C LYS A 153 -0.42 -3.44 -15.56
N GLY A 154 -0.06 -4.40 -14.69
CA GLY A 154 -0.72 -5.69 -14.62
C GLY A 154 -2.15 -5.56 -14.06
N SER A 155 -2.83 -6.68 -13.94
CA SER A 155 -4.22 -6.74 -13.46
C SER A 155 -4.40 -7.70 -12.27
N THR A 156 -3.34 -7.96 -11.52
CA THR A 156 -3.35 -9.01 -10.48
C THR A 156 -4.14 -8.61 -9.23
N HIS A 157 -4.21 -7.31 -8.90
CA HIS A 157 -4.93 -6.77 -7.72
C HIS A 157 -4.63 -7.56 -6.43
N LEU A 158 -3.35 -7.78 -6.18
CA LEU A 158 -2.80 -8.31 -4.94
C LEU A 158 -1.93 -7.22 -4.33
N ALA A 159 -2.10 -6.90 -3.06
CA ALA A 159 -1.45 -5.77 -2.40
C ALA A 159 0.08 -5.71 -2.64
N LEU A 160 0.78 -6.85 -2.59
CA LEU A 160 2.21 -6.88 -2.83
C LEU A 160 2.59 -6.56 -4.29
N ASP A 161 1.81 -7.05 -5.26
CA ASP A 161 2.05 -6.79 -6.68
C ASP A 161 1.73 -5.33 -7.02
N ASP A 162 0.69 -4.75 -6.42
CA ASP A 162 0.32 -3.34 -6.58
C ASP A 162 1.43 -2.42 -6.04
N ILE A 163 2.11 -2.81 -4.95
CA ILE A 163 3.31 -2.09 -4.47
C ILE A 163 4.45 -2.18 -5.49
N ARG A 164 4.75 -3.37 -6.00
CA ARG A 164 5.81 -3.55 -7.01
C ARG A 164 5.56 -2.72 -8.26
N GLU A 165 4.30 -2.68 -8.71
CA GLU A 165 3.88 -1.84 -9.82
C GLU A 165 4.02 -0.35 -9.52
N SER A 166 3.68 0.09 -8.32
CA SER A 166 3.83 1.48 -7.90
C SER A 166 5.30 1.92 -7.88
N ILE A 167 6.20 1.05 -7.43
CA ILE A 167 7.66 1.29 -7.49
C ILE A 167 8.13 1.38 -8.94
N ALA A 168 7.72 0.42 -9.78
CA ALA A 168 8.08 0.41 -11.20
C ALA A 168 7.53 1.64 -11.95
N GLU A 169 6.31 2.08 -11.62
CA GLU A 169 5.70 3.29 -12.17
C GLU A 169 6.51 4.55 -11.79
N LEU A 170 6.96 4.66 -10.53
CA LEU A 170 7.82 5.77 -10.11
C LEU A 170 9.19 5.72 -10.81
N GLN A 171 9.79 4.54 -10.98
CA GLN A 171 11.04 4.37 -11.75
C GLN A 171 10.85 4.80 -13.22
N HIS A 172 9.70 4.47 -13.81
CA HIS A 172 9.34 4.91 -15.17
C HIS A 172 9.26 6.43 -15.27
N TYR A 173 8.53 7.11 -14.35
CA TYR A 173 8.46 8.57 -14.35
C TYR A 173 9.80 9.22 -14.05
N ARG A 174 10.61 8.67 -13.17
CA ARG A 174 11.96 9.14 -12.90
C ARG A 174 12.81 9.16 -14.17
N LYS A 175 12.69 8.13 -15.01
CA LYS A 175 13.49 7.98 -16.23
C LYS A 175 12.98 8.83 -17.40
N HIS A 176 11.66 8.95 -17.55
CA HIS A 176 11.05 9.48 -18.79
C HIS A 176 10.35 10.82 -18.61
N PHE A 177 10.01 11.21 -17.38
CA PHE A 177 9.22 12.39 -17.10
C PHE A 177 9.97 13.45 -16.30
N ILE A 178 10.69 13.05 -15.24
CA ILE A 178 11.42 13.98 -14.37
C ILE A 178 12.77 14.31 -15.00
N LYS A 179 13.10 15.60 -15.07
CA LYS A 179 14.40 16.10 -15.54
C LYS A 179 15.21 16.61 -14.34
N PHE A 180 16.45 16.17 -14.21
CA PHE A 180 17.42 16.63 -13.19
C PHE A 180 18.84 16.61 -13.74
#